data_54d7e3fec98853d3a29d0f1258a823ff
#
_entry.id   54d7e3fec98853d3a29d0f1258a823ff
#
_cell.length_a   1.000
_cell.length_b   1.000
_cell.length_c   1.000
_cell.angle_alpha   90.00
_cell.angle_beta   90.00
_cell.angle_gamma   90.00
#
_symmetry.space_group_name_H-M   'P 1'
#
loop_
_entity.id
_entity.type
_entity.pdbx_description
1 polymer ?
#
loop_
_entity_poly.entity_id
_entity_poly.type
_entity_poly.pdbx_seq_one_letter_code
_entity_poly.pdbx_strand_id
1 'polypeptide(L)'
;MTANAQRFDAVLFDAGGVLVLPDPTVLVPLLDFYGGDTSIEAHRRAHYAGMRDKSHEGSPEDEWLVYDVAYVAAVGVRRADRNEAADVLNRTRTPDLWRWPIPETLVALRRLADAGVPMGVVSNASGQVEGSLNRSVCQVGDGPFVSMRCIVDSYV
;
A
#
# COMPACT_ATOMS: atom_id res chain seq x y z
N MET A 1 -36.36 19.42 -2.10
CA MET A 1 -35.03 18.82 -2.28
C MET A 1 -34.53 18.39 -0.89
N THR A 2 -34.70 17.12 -0.55
CA THR A 2 -34.20 16.57 0.71
C THR A 2 -32.66 16.57 0.66
N ALA A 3 -32.02 17.36 1.52
CA ALA A 3 -30.61 17.32 1.73
C ALA A 3 -30.22 15.85 2.03
N ASN A 4 -29.38 15.29 1.20
CA ASN A 4 -28.81 13.97 1.42
C ASN A 4 -28.02 14.08 2.72
N ALA A 5 -28.58 13.60 3.83
CA ALA A 5 -27.89 13.67 5.13
C ALA A 5 -26.58 12.92 4.98
N GLN A 6 -25.47 13.62 5.16
CA GLN A 6 -24.14 13.05 5.14
C GLN A 6 -24.11 11.89 6.15
N ARG A 7 -23.83 10.69 5.69
CA ARG A 7 -23.94 9.47 6.50
C ARG A 7 -22.76 9.32 7.47
N PHE A 8 -21.66 10.02 7.19
CA PHE A 8 -20.44 9.97 7.99
C PHE A 8 -19.87 11.39 8.14
N ASP A 9 -19.29 11.68 9.30
CA ASP A 9 -18.70 12.97 9.61
C ASP A 9 -17.25 13.11 9.13
N ALA A 10 -16.55 11.99 8.98
CA ALA A 10 -15.17 11.92 8.51
C ALA A 10 -14.87 10.53 7.92
N VAL A 11 -13.75 10.44 7.17
CA VAL A 11 -13.22 9.16 6.66
C VAL A 11 -11.78 9.00 7.13
N LEU A 12 -11.48 7.84 7.72
CA LEU A 12 -10.12 7.43 8.04
C LEU A 12 -9.69 6.33 7.06
N PHE A 13 -8.49 6.49 6.51
CA PHE A 13 -7.89 5.56 5.56
C PHE A 13 -6.73 4.83 6.23
N ASP A 14 -6.55 3.55 5.91
CA ASP A 14 -5.24 2.91 6.04
C ASP A 14 -4.31 3.41 4.91
N ALA A 15 -2.99 3.23 5.06
CA ALA A 15 -2.01 3.62 4.06
C ALA A 15 -1.65 2.46 3.11
N GLY A 16 -1.12 1.37 3.66
CA GLY A 16 -0.63 0.24 2.87
C GLY A 16 -1.74 -0.53 2.18
N GLY A 17 -1.66 -0.70 0.84
CA GLY A 17 -2.69 -1.38 0.06
C GLY A 17 -3.96 -0.55 -0.20
N VAL A 18 -4.08 0.63 0.42
CA VAL A 18 -5.23 1.55 0.27
C VAL A 18 -4.82 2.84 -0.44
N LEU A 19 -3.75 3.48 0.02
CA LEU A 19 -3.22 4.72 -0.56
C LEU A 19 -1.96 4.48 -1.39
N VAL A 20 -1.08 3.59 -0.90
CA VAL A 20 0.19 3.25 -1.52
C VAL A 20 0.41 1.74 -1.56
N LEU A 21 1.20 1.31 -2.54
CA LEU A 21 1.66 -0.05 -2.73
C LEU A 21 3.19 -0.15 -2.58
N PRO A 22 3.75 -1.35 -2.41
CA PRO A 22 5.17 -1.57 -2.63
C PRO A 22 5.58 -1.07 -4.01
N ASP A 23 6.69 -0.37 -4.09
CA ASP A 23 7.16 0.27 -5.32
C ASP A 23 7.58 -0.77 -6.37
N PRO A 24 6.84 -0.92 -7.48
CA PRO A 24 7.16 -1.90 -8.51
C PRO A 24 8.48 -1.59 -9.22
N THR A 25 8.94 -0.34 -9.23
CA THR A 25 10.23 0.00 -9.85
C THR A 25 11.42 -0.61 -9.10
N VAL A 26 11.23 -0.94 -7.83
CA VAL A 26 12.20 -1.68 -7.01
C VAL A 26 12.02 -3.19 -7.19
N LEU A 27 10.78 -3.68 -7.18
CA LEU A 27 10.50 -5.12 -7.14
C LEU A 27 10.59 -5.79 -8.52
N VAL A 28 10.19 -5.09 -9.59
CA VAL A 28 10.24 -5.63 -10.96
C VAL A 28 11.63 -6.16 -11.32
N PRO A 29 12.72 -5.39 -11.25
CA PRO A 29 14.04 -5.89 -11.66
C PRO A 29 14.54 -7.06 -10.80
N LEU A 30 14.12 -7.14 -9.54
CA LEU A 30 14.51 -8.23 -8.65
C LEU A 30 13.79 -9.53 -9.02
N LEU A 31 12.49 -9.47 -9.31
CA LEU A 31 11.68 -10.65 -9.58
C LEU A 31 11.71 -11.08 -11.05
N ASP A 32 12.01 -10.19 -11.99
CA ASP A 32 12.30 -10.50 -13.39
C ASP A 32 13.47 -11.50 -13.52
N PHE A 33 14.50 -11.35 -12.67
CA PHE A 33 15.60 -12.32 -12.59
C PHE A 33 15.12 -13.76 -12.37
N TYR A 34 14.02 -13.94 -11.62
CA TYR A 34 13.39 -15.24 -11.36
C TYR A 34 12.26 -15.59 -12.36
N GLY A 35 12.11 -14.80 -13.42
CA GLY A 35 11.09 -14.98 -14.46
C GLY A 35 9.70 -14.48 -14.06
N GLY A 36 9.62 -13.54 -13.10
CA GLY A 36 8.38 -12.87 -12.72
C GLY A 36 7.88 -11.92 -13.82
N ASP A 37 6.57 -11.71 -13.87
CA ASP A 37 5.94 -10.73 -14.74
C ASP A 37 6.40 -9.31 -14.39
N THR A 38 6.80 -8.52 -15.39
CA THR A 38 7.35 -7.16 -15.22
C THR A 38 6.28 -6.06 -15.24
N SER A 39 5.02 -6.40 -15.46
CA SER A 39 3.94 -5.42 -15.51
C SER A 39 3.58 -4.92 -14.10
N ILE A 40 3.35 -3.60 -13.99
CA ILE A 40 2.89 -2.97 -12.74
C ILE A 40 1.60 -3.62 -12.25
N GLU A 41 0.72 -4.00 -13.15
CA GLU A 41 -0.55 -4.63 -12.81
C GLU A 41 -0.38 -6.03 -12.21
N ALA A 42 0.60 -6.81 -12.66
CA ALA A 42 0.92 -8.10 -12.03
C ALA A 42 1.44 -7.90 -10.59
N HIS A 43 2.31 -6.93 -10.37
CA HIS A 43 2.81 -6.59 -9.04
C HIS A 43 1.72 -6.05 -8.11
N ARG A 44 0.78 -5.26 -8.64
CA ARG A 44 -0.41 -4.82 -7.90
C ARG A 44 -1.27 -6.02 -7.44
N ARG A 45 -1.59 -6.93 -8.37
CA ARG A 45 -2.34 -8.16 -8.02
C ARG A 45 -1.59 -9.03 -7.03
N ALA A 46 -0.28 -9.13 -7.16
CA ALA A 46 0.56 -9.90 -6.26
C ALA A 46 0.55 -9.35 -4.83
N HIS A 47 0.56 -8.02 -4.66
CA HIS A 47 0.40 -7.42 -3.34
C HIS A 47 -0.90 -7.87 -2.66
N TYR A 48 -2.03 -7.79 -3.36
CA TYR A 48 -3.31 -8.21 -2.77
C TYR A 48 -3.40 -9.73 -2.56
N ALA A 49 -2.74 -10.53 -3.41
CA ALA A 49 -2.64 -11.97 -3.18
C ALA A 49 -1.85 -12.28 -1.90
N GLY A 50 -0.71 -11.62 -1.71
CA GLY A 50 0.10 -11.74 -0.50
C GLY A 50 -0.67 -11.34 0.76
N MET A 51 -1.35 -10.19 0.74
CA MET A 51 -2.16 -9.72 1.87
C MET A 51 -3.32 -10.66 2.20
N ARG A 52 -3.99 -11.19 1.17
CA ARG A 52 -5.07 -12.18 1.35
C ARG A 52 -4.55 -13.42 2.05
N ASP A 53 -3.46 -14.01 1.57
CA ASP A 53 -2.95 -15.26 2.11
C ASP A 53 -2.41 -15.05 3.54
N LYS A 54 -1.70 -13.95 3.80
CA LYS A 54 -1.27 -13.54 5.15
C LYS A 54 -2.47 -13.41 6.11
N SER A 55 -3.55 -12.78 5.67
CA SER A 55 -4.77 -12.61 6.47
C SER A 55 -5.50 -13.93 6.73
N HIS A 56 -5.56 -14.82 5.72
CA HIS A 56 -6.22 -16.13 5.86
C HIS A 56 -5.49 -17.05 6.83
N GLU A 57 -4.16 -17.01 6.85
CA GLU A 57 -3.37 -17.82 7.80
C GLU A 57 -3.30 -17.20 9.20
N GLY A 58 -3.79 -15.97 9.37
CA GLY A 58 -3.75 -15.27 10.67
C GLY A 58 -2.32 -14.99 11.13
N SER A 59 -1.39 -14.81 10.19
CA SER A 59 0.01 -14.53 10.49
C SER A 59 0.17 -13.23 11.28
N PRO A 60 1.08 -13.18 12.28
CA PRO A 60 1.42 -11.96 13.00
C PRO A 60 1.77 -10.79 12.07
N GLU A 61 1.59 -9.55 12.54
CA GLU A 61 1.84 -8.36 11.72
C GLU A 61 3.28 -8.28 11.21
N ASP A 62 4.23 -8.66 12.04
CA ASP A 62 5.68 -8.64 11.77
C ASP A 62 6.18 -9.87 10.97
N GLU A 63 5.32 -10.88 10.76
CA GLU A 63 5.65 -12.07 9.98
C GLU A 63 5.20 -11.92 8.53
N TRP A 64 6.14 -11.95 7.59
CA TRP A 64 5.89 -11.68 6.19
C TRP A 64 6.12 -12.86 5.23
N LEU A 65 6.57 -14.01 5.72
CA LEU A 65 6.91 -15.16 4.87
C LEU A 65 5.72 -15.61 3.99
N VAL A 66 4.54 -15.70 4.57
CA VAL A 66 3.31 -16.09 3.84
C VAL A 66 3.01 -15.09 2.72
N TYR A 67 3.09 -13.80 3.04
CA TYR A 67 2.94 -12.74 2.05
C TYR A 67 3.98 -12.86 0.92
N ASP A 68 5.26 -13.05 1.27
CA ASP A 68 6.36 -13.09 0.29
C ASP A 68 6.21 -14.27 -0.68
N VAL A 69 5.91 -15.45 -0.16
CA VAL A 69 5.69 -16.66 -0.98
C VAL A 69 4.47 -16.48 -1.90
N ALA A 70 3.38 -15.94 -1.39
CA ALA A 70 2.18 -15.69 -2.20
C ALA A 70 2.43 -14.60 -3.26
N TYR A 71 3.17 -13.54 -2.91
CA TYR A 71 3.53 -12.47 -3.84
C TYR A 71 4.35 -13.01 -5.02
N VAL A 72 5.46 -13.70 -4.75
CA VAL A 72 6.33 -14.24 -5.80
C VAL A 72 5.63 -15.30 -6.67
N ALA A 73 4.71 -16.07 -6.07
CA ALA A 73 3.88 -17.00 -6.82
C ALA A 73 2.92 -16.26 -7.77
N ALA A 74 2.31 -15.17 -7.31
CA ALA A 74 1.32 -14.39 -8.06
C ALA A 74 1.92 -13.59 -9.22
N VAL A 75 3.18 -13.13 -9.11
CA VAL A 75 3.91 -12.53 -10.24
C VAL A 75 4.46 -13.57 -11.22
N GLY A 76 4.25 -14.88 -10.97
CA GLY A 76 4.63 -15.93 -11.92
C GLY A 76 6.03 -16.49 -11.75
N VAL A 77 6.73 -16.23 -10.66
CA VAL A 77 8.04 -16.84 -10.37
C VAL A 77 7.93 -18.36 -10.40
N ARG A 78 8.88 -19.03 -11.10
CA ARG A 78 8.93 -20.49 -11.24
C ARG A 78 8.94 -21.15 -9.87
N ARG A 79 8.18 -22.26 -9.74
CA ARG A 79 8.02 -22.95 -8.46
C ARG A 79 9.35 -23.30 -7.76
N ALA A 80 10.36 -23.68 -8.56
CA ALA A 80 11.66 -24.06 -8.03
C ALA A 80 12.41 -22.88 -7.36
N ASP A 81 12.14 -21.65 -7.79
CA ASP A 81 12.88 -20.44 -7.39
C ASP A 81 12.11 -19.61 -6.36
N ARG A 82 10.88 -19.99 -5.98
CA ARG A 82 10.00 -19.17 -5.13
C ARG A 82 10.56 -18.89 -3.75
N ASN A 83 11.21 -19.86 -3.13
CA ASN A 83 11.77 -19.66 -1.80
C ASN A 83 12.91 -18.63 -1.83
N GLU A 84 13.79 -18.73 -2.82
CA GLU A 84 14.90 -17.77 -2.98
C GLU A 84 14.37 -16.37 -3.32
N ALA A 85 13.41 -16.28 -4.24
CA ALA A 85 12.77 -15.02 -4.61
C ALA A 85 12.01 -14.38 -3.42
N ALA A 86 11.36 -15.19 -2.58
CA ALA A 86 10.70 -14.72 -1.37
C ALA A 86 11.70 -14.17 -0.34
N ASP A 87 12.85 -14.83 -0.18
CA ASP A 87 13.94 -14.34 0.66
C ASP A 87 14.49 -13.00 0.16
N VAL A 88 14.63 -12.83 -1.16
CA VAL A 88 15.04 -11.55 -1.77
C VAL A 88 14.00 -10.48 -1.50
N LEU A 89 12.72 -10.78 -1.68
CA LEU A 89 11.62 -9.86 -1.41
C LEU A 89 11.64 -9.42 0.07
N ASN A 90 11.80 -10.37 1.00
CA ASN A 90 11.87 -10.09 2.43
C ASN A 90 13.03 -9.14 2.78
N ARG A 91 14.23 -9.37 2.23
CA ARG A 91 15.41 -8.51 2.47
C ARG A 91 15.27 -7.12 1.86
N THR A 92 14.45 -6.97 0.83
CA THR A 92 14.18 -5.68 0.17
C THR A 92 13.15 -4.86 0.93
N ARG A 93 12.44 -5.47 1.86
CA ARG A 93 11.40 -4.81 2.64
C ARG A 93 12.00 -3.78 3.58
N THR A 94 11.79 -2.53 3.22
CA THR A 94 12.13 -1.35 4.04
C THR A 94 10.87 -0.49 4.19
N PRO A 95 10.81 0.38 5.19
CA PRO A 95 9.71 1.33 5.32
C PRO A 95 9.47 2.17 4.05
N ASP A 96 10.53 2.52 3.32
CA ASP A 96 10.46 3.29 2.08
C ASP A 96 9.93 2.51 0.88
N LEU A 97 9.72 1.19 0.99
CA LEU A 97 9.19 0.39 -0.11
C LEU A 97 7.73 0.74 -0.42
N TRP A 98 6.93 1.07 0.61
CA TRP A 98 5.51 1.46 0.46
C TRP A 98 5.38 2.94 0.08
N ARG A 99 5.57 3.26 -1.19
CA ARG A 99 5.54 4.64 -1.69
C ARG A 99 4.91 4.81 -3.07
N TRP A 100 4.46 3.71 -3.71
CA TRP A 100 3.83 3.77 -5.02
C TRP A 100 2.35 4.14 -4.90
N PRO A 101 1.92 5.35 -5.33
CA PRO A 101 0.54 5.78 -5.18
C PRO A 101 -0.40 4.93 -6.01
N ILE A 102 -1.59 4.65 -5.49
CA ILE A 102 -2.67 4.01 -6.23
C ILE A 102 -3.43 5.10 -7.01
N PRO A 103 -3.39 5.10 -8.36
CA PRO A 103 -3.96 6.20 -9.15
C PRO A 103 -5.45 6.44 -8.89
N GLU A 104 -6.23 5.38 -8.75
CA GLU A 104 -7.67 5.46 -8.49
C GLU A 104 -7.97 6.08 -7.13
N THR A 105 -7.14 5.79 -6.14
CA THR A 105 -7.26 6.37 -4.80
C THR A 105 -6.98 7.86 -4.82
N LEU A 106 -5.98 8.32 -5.57
CA LEU A 106 -5.72 9.76 -5.72
C LEU A 106 -6.92 10.51 -6.30
N VAL A 107 -7.60 9.92 -7.28
CA VAL A 107 -8.82 10.49 -7.84
C VAL A 107 -9.95 10.54 -6.81
N ALA A 108 -10.12 9.45 -6.04
CA ALA A 108 -11.14 9.38 -5.00
C ALA A 108 -10.90 10.39 -3.87
N LEU A 109 -9.65 10.52 -3.40
CA LEU A 109 -9.27 11.50 -2.36
C LEU A 109 -9.58 12.93 -2.79
N ARG A 110 -9.25 13.30 -4.04
CA ARG A 110 -9.56 14.63 -4.57
C ARG A 110 -11.06 14.91 -4.57
N ARG A 111 -11.88 13.94 -5.02
CA ARG A 111 -13.34 14.05 -5.00
C ARG A 111 -13.91 14.23 -3.61
N LEU A 112 -13.35 13.54 -2.61
CA LEU A 112 -13.78 13.70 -1.22
C LEU A 112 -13.35 15.08 -0.68
N ALA A 113 -12.16 15.54 -1.02
CA ALA A 113 -11.69 16.88 -0.65
C ALA A 113 -12.58 17.97 -1.27
N ASP A 114 -12.91 17.87 -2.56
CA ASP A 114 -13.80 18.79 -3.27
C ASP A 114 -15.22 18.80 -2.67
N ALA A 115 -15.66 17.66 -2.13
CA ALA A 115 -16.93 17.54 -1.40
C ALA A 115 -16.86 18.05 0.05
N GLY A 116 -15.70 18.52 0.51
CA GLY A 116 -15.51 19.02 1.87
C GLY A 116 -15.51 17.94 2.96
N VAL A 117 -15.31 16.67 2.61
CA VAL A 117 -15.29 15.55 3.56
C VAL A 117 -13.99 15.59 4.37
N PRO A 118 -14.05 15.68 5.71
CA PRO A 118 -12.86 15.59 6.55
C PRO A 118 -12.21 14.20 6.41
N MET A 119 -10.89 14.17 6.18
CA MET A 119 -10.15 12.94 5.97
C MET A 119 -8.94 12.86 6.89
N GLY A 120 -8.56 11.64 7.28
CA GLY A 120 -7.36 11.33 8.01
C GLY A 120 -6.78 9.98 7.59
N VAL A 121 -5.56 9.71 8.01
CA VAL A 121 -4.88 8.42 7.82
C VAL A 121 -4.52 7.84 9.18
N VAL A 122 -4.75 6.54 9.34
CA VAL A 122 -4.27 5.74 10.47
C VAL A 122 -3.63 4.49 9.90
N SER A 123 -2.35 4.28 10.20
CA SER A 123 -1.59 3.15 9.67
C SER A 123 -0.71 2.52 10.74
N ASN A 124 -0.48 1.23 10.65
CA ASN A 124 0.48 0.48 11.46
C ASN A 124 1.85 0.39 10.76
N ALA A 125 2.30 1.48 10.18
CA ALA A 125 3.61 1.58 9.56
C ALA A 125 4.74 1.72 10.61
N SER A 126 5.98 1.80 10.15
CA SER A 126 7.17 1.83 11.00
C SER A 126 7.65 3.25 11.36
N GLY A 127 6.73 4.16 11.69
CA GLY A 127 7.05 5.54 12.07
C GLY A 127 7.34 6.49 10.90
N GLN A 128 7.11 6.08 9.64
CA GLN A 128 7.46 6.86 8.44
C GLN A 128 6.29 7.14 7.49
N VAL A 129 5.07 6.78 7.88
CA VAL A 129 3.90 6.88 7.01
C VAL A 129 3.67 8.31 6.51
N GLU A 130 3.77 9.31 7.37
CA GLU A 130 3.58 10.70 6.99
C GLU A 130 4.61 11.15 5.94
N GLY A 131 5.90 10.86 6.17
CA GLY A 131 6.97 11.18 5.23
C GLY A 131 6.81 10.50 3.88
N SER A 132 6.28 9.28 3.84
CA SER A 132 6.01 8.57 2.60
C SER A 132 4.84 9.16 1.83
N LEU A 133 3.73 9.49 2.52
CA LEU A 133 2.53 10.05 1.89
C LEU A 133 2.72 11.50 1.42
N ASN A 134 3.49 12.31 2.15
CA ASN A 134 3.79 13.71 1.82
C ASN A 134 4.59 13.89 0.51
N ARG A 135 5.05 12.81 -0.08
CA ARG A 135 5.81 12.86 -1.35
C ARG A 135 4.91 12.82 -2.59
N SER A 136 3.68 12.28 -2.49
CA SER A 136 2.89 12.02 -3.70
C SER A 136 1.39 11.83 -3.49
N VAL A 137 0.89 11.69 -2.25
CA VAL A 137 -0.50 11.31 -1.99
C VAL A 137 -1.26 12.39 -1.25
N CYS A 138 -0.88 12.67 0.00
CA CYS A 138 -1.59 13.57 0.90
C CYS A 138 -0.65 14.12 1.97
N GLN A 139 -1.09 15.16 2.66
CA GLN A 139 -0.32 15.84 3.71
C GLN A 139 -1.23 16.40 4.79
N VAL A 140 -0.69 16.69 5.96
CA VAL A 140 -1.41 17.44 6.98
C VAL A 140 -1.30 18.95 6.66
N GLY A 141 -2.44 19.63 6.67
CA GLY A 141 -2.48 21.07 6.38
C GLY A 141 -2.42 21.41 4.88
N ASP A 142 -2.03 22.65 4.59
CA ASP A 142 -1.97 23.17 3.22
C ASP A 142 -0.72 22.72 2.47
N GLY A 143 -0.84 22.52 1.15
CA GLY A 143 0.28 22.15 0.28
C GLY A 143 -0.16 21.56 -1.06
N PRO A 144 0.74 20.91 -1.81
CA PRO A 144 0.46 20.46 -3.18
C PRO A 144 -0.40 19.20 -3.26
N PHE A 145 -0.52 18.44 -2.16
CA PHE A 145 -1.25 17.19 -2.13
C PHE A 145 -2.59 17.32 -1.39
N VAL A 146 -3.36 16.24 -1.35
CA VAL A 146 -4.67 16.26 -0.67
C VAL A 146 -4.48 16.52 0.82
N SER A 147 -5.20 17.50 1.36
CA SER A 147 -5.13 17.87 2.78
C SER A 147 -5.85 16.86 3.65
N MET A 148 -5.15 16.39 4.68
CA MET A 148 -5.67 15.52 5.74
C MET A 148 -5.74 16.29 7.08
N ARG A 149 -6.68 15.91 7.93
CA ARG A 149 -6.76 16.44 9.31
C ARG A 149 -5.66 15.88 10.20
N CYS A 150 -5.30 14.62 9.97
CA CYS A 150 -4.21 13.94 10.67
C CYS A 150 -3.65 12.80 9.84
N ILE A 151 -2.39 12.46 10.09
CA ILE A 151 -1.76 11.21 9.67
C ILE A 151 -1.16 10.61 10.95
N VAL A 152 -1.67 9.45 11.36
CA VAL A 152 -1.28 8.77 12.60
C VAL A 152 -0.59 7.46 12.24
N ASP A 153 0.62 7.28 12.78
CA ASP A 153 1.35 6.02 12.73
C ASP A 153 1.24 5.34 14.10
N SER A 154 0.62 4.17 14.16
CA SER A 154 0.38 3.46 15.42
C SER A 154 1.61 2.72 15.96
N TYR A 155 2.73 2.77 15.26
CA TYR A 155 3.99 2.17 15.69
C TYR A 155 4.69 3.00 16.80
N VAL A 156 4.24 4.21 17.06
CA VAL A 156 4.85 5.15 18.03
C VAL A 156 4.19 5.04 19.38
#